data_91302f9ce1523b8657cf8fc8b469a4f1
#
_entry.id   91302f9ce1523b8657cf8fc8b469a4f1
#
_cell.length_a   1.000
_cell.length_b   1.000
_cell.length_c   1.000
_cell.angle_alpha   90.00
_cell.angle_beta   90.00
_cell.angle_gamma   90.00
#
_symmetry.space_group_name_H-M   'P 1'
#
loop_
_entity.id
_entity.type
_entity.pdbx_description
1 polymer ?
#
loop_
_entity_poly.entity_id
_entity_poly.type
_entity_poly.pdbx_seq_one_letter_code
_entity_poly.pdbx_strand_id
1 'polypeptide(L)'
;MKNIIVFSGSNSSNSINKQLLLSASKKLELDSVQYVDLSEYDAPVFGEDLEKEAGIPTQIRDLKIMFSNADGFMISIPEHNGLLPAFFKNILDWLSRIDQNIFYQKPVSFEYFPRAIRRTIES
;
A
#
# COMPACT_ATOMS: atom_id res chain seq x y z
N MET A 1 14.98 -6.94 14.90
CA MET A 1 14.77 -5.74 14.07
C MET A 1 13.38 -5.74 13.48
N LYS A 2 12.65 -4.66 13.61
CA LYS A 2 11.28 -4.58 13.07
C LYS A 2 11.30 -4.25 11.58
N ASN A 3 10.53 -4.98 10.81
CA ASN A 3 10.38 -4.75 9.38
C ASN A 3 9.10 -3.94 9.13
N ILE A 4 9.26 -2.70 8.72
CA ILE A 4 8.13 -1.80 8.44
C ILE A 4 7.97 -1.69 6.93
N ILE A 5 6.79 -2.03 6.43
CA ILE A 5 6.48 -1.90 5.01
C ILE A 5 5.83 -0.53 4.79
N VAL A 6 6.37 0.23 3.84
CA VAL A 6 5.82 1.54 3.47
C VAL A 6 5.38 1.51 2.02
N PHE A 7 4.20 2.06 1.74
CA PHE A 7 3.70 2.11 0.37
C PHE A 7 2.65 3.21 0.21
N SER A 8 2.44 3.61 -1.05
CA SER A 8 1.37 4.53 -1.42
C SER A 8 0.18 3.75 -1.94
N GLY A 9 -1.03 4.15 -1.58
CA GLY A 9 -2.26 3.58 -2.11
C GLY A 9 -2.60 4.06 -3.51
N SER A 10 -1.62 4.56 -4.26
CA SER A 10 -1.79 5.06 -5.63
C SER A 10 -1.13 4.11 -6.62
N ASN A 11 -1.71 4.01 -7.82
CA ASN A 11 -1.06 3.31 -8.93
C ASN A 11 -0.17 4.22 -9.78
N SER A 12 -0.03 5.47 -9.36
CA SER A 12 0.87 6.40 -10.04
C SER A 12 2.32 6.02 -9.80
N SER A 13 3.13 6.06 -10.85
CA SER A 13 4.57 5.83 -10.74
C SER A 13 5.31 7.04 -10.18
N ASN A 14 4.58 8.05 -9.74
CA ASN A 14 5.16 9.30 -9.23
C ASN A 14 5.99 9.02 -7.98
N SER A 15 7.29 9.34 -8.05
CA SER A 15 8.26 9.09 -6.98
C SER A 15 8.09 10.03 -5.78
N ILE A 16 7.24 11.04 -5.87
CA ILE A 16 7.05 12.02 -4.79
C ILE A 16 6.47 11.37 -3.54
N ASN A 17 5.46 10.54 -3.70
CA ASN A 17 4.89 9.81 -2.57
C ASN A 17 5.93 8.92 -1.89
N LYS A 18 6.80 8.30 -2.70
CA LYS A 18 7.91 7.50 -2.17
C LYS A 18 8.87 8.36 -1.35
N GLN A 19 9.26 9.52 -1.88
CA GLN A 19 10.16 10.43 -1.18
C GLN A 19 9.55 10.90 0.15
N LEU A 20 8.27 11.27 0.14
CA LEU A 20 7.58 11.73 1.33
C LEU A 20 7.49 10.62 2.39
N LEU A 21 7.16 9.41 1.97
CA LEU A 21 7.08 8.26 2.88
C LEU A 21 8.43 7.93 3.49
N LEU A 22 9.49 7.91 2.69
CA LEU A 22 10.83 7.62 3.19
C LEU A 22 11.33 8.73 4.11
N SER A 23 11.00 9.98 3.82
CA SER A 23 11.32 11.11 4.69
C SER A 23 10.59 11.01 6.02
N ALA A 24 9.29 10.68 6.00
CA ALA A 24 8.50 10.49 7.22
C ALA A 24 9.03 9.34 8.06
N SER A 25 9.38 8.21 7.44
CA SER A 25 9.91 7.05 8.14
C SER A 25 11.26 7.36 8.80
N LYS A 26 12.07 8.19 8.15
CA LYS A 26 13.36 8.63 8.71
C LYS A 26 13.16 9.49 9.95
N LYS A 27 12.17 10.39 9.92
CA LYS A 27 11.83 11.22 11.09
C LYS A 27 11.36 10.39 12.28
N LEU A 28 10.69 9.28 12.02
CA LEU A 28 10.21 8.38 13.06
C LEU A 28 11.28 7.41 13.53
N GLU A 29 12.49 7.51 12.99
CA GLU A 29 13.65 6.68 13.38
C GLU A 29 13.34 5.18 13.31
N LEU A 30 12.64 4.76 12.26
CA LEU A 30 12.30 3.35 12.06
C LEU A 30 13.55 2.56 11.67
N ASP A 31 13.75 1.41 12.32
CA ASP A 31 14.97 0.60 12.19
C ASP A 31 15.14 -0.01 10.81
N SER A 32 14.08 -0.55 10.26
CA SER A 32 14.11 -1.23 8.97
C SER A 32 12.86 -0.88 8.19
N VAL A 33 13.05 -0.30 7.02
CA VAL A 33 11.94 0.16 6.17
C VAL A 33 12.10 -0.47 4.80
N GLN A 34 11.03 -1.11 4.32
CA GLN A 34 10.94 -1.65 2.98
C GLN A 34 9.86 -0.90 2.21
N TYR A 35 10.26 -0.22 1.14
CA TYR A 35 9.27 0.41 0.26
C TYR A 35 8.73 -0.61 -0.74
N VAL A 36 7.41 -0.64 -0.89
CA VAL A 36 6.73 -1.50 -1.85
C VAL A 36 5.99 -0.63 -2.85
N ASP A 37 6.25 -0.83 -4.13
CA ASP A 37 5.53 -0.16 -5.19
C ASP A 37 4.31 -0.98 -5.56
N LEU A 38 3.12 -0.56 -5.10
CA LEU A 38 1.90 -1.31 -5.34
C LEU A 38 1.51 -1.40 -6.81
N SER A 39 2.04 -0.51 -7.67
CA SER A 39 1.75 -0.60 -9.10
C SER A 39 2.26 -1.90 -9.71
N GLU A 40 3.26 -2.53 -9.10
CA GLU A 40 3.77 -3.82 -9.53
C GLU A 40 2.85 -4.98 -9.13
N TYR A 41 1.86 -4.72 -8.29
CA TYR A 41 0.90 -5.71 -7.80
C TYR A 41 -0.51 -5.44 -8.31
N ASP A 42 -0.62 -4.70 -9.40
CA ASP A 42 -1.91 -4.41 -10.02
C ASP A 42 -2.59 -5.71 -10.43
N ALA A 43 -3.90 -5.74 -10.27
CA ALA A 43 -4.70 -6.93 -10.54
C ALA A 43 -5.99 -6.50 -11.25
N PRO A 44 -6.65 -7.43 -11.98
CA PRO A 44 -7.93 -7.11 -12.58
C PRO A 44 -8.95 -6.75 -11.52
N VAL A 45 -9.97 -5.98 -11.89
CA VAL A 45 -11.03 -5.60 -10.95
C VAL A 45 -11.64 -6.86 -10.35
N PHE A 46 -11.70 -6.91 -9.02
CA PHE A 46 -12.20 -8.06 -8.31
C PHE A 46 -13.65 -8.37 -8.67
N GLY A 47 -13.96 -9.66 -8.85
CA GLY A 47 -15.30 -10.16 -9.05
C GLY A 47 -15.34 -11.62 -8.67
N GLU A 48 -16.47 -12.08 -8.11
CA GLU A 48 -16.62 -13.46 -7.67
C GLU A 48 -16.47 -14.44 -8.82
N ASP A 49 -17.00 -14.10 -10.00
CA ASP A 49 -16.92 -14.98 -11.17
C ASP A 49 -15.49 -15.08 -11.66
N LEU A 50 -14.75 -13.97 -11.66
CA LEU A 50 -13.35 -13.96 -12.06
C LEU A 50 -12.51 -14.81 -11.11
N GLU A 51 -12.78 -14.70 -9.81
CA GLU A 51 -12.07 -15.51 -8.81
C GLU A 51 -12.33 -17.00 -9.04
N LYS A 52 -13.57 -17.38 -9.34
CA LYS A 52 -13.91 -18.78 -9.60
C LYS A 52 -13.23 -19.33 -10.85
N GLU A 53 -13.12 -18.52 -11.90
CA GLU A 53 -12.52 -18.94 -13.16
C GLU A 53 -11.01 -18.99 -13.12
N ALA A 54 -10.37 -17.95 -12.57
CA ALA A 54 -8.93 -17.74 -12.68
C ALA A 54 -8.20 -17.88 -11.35
N GLY A 55 -8.91 -17.91 -10.24
CA GLY A 55 -8.31 -17.92 -8.91
C GLY A 55 -7.78 -16.56 -8.50
N ILE A 56 -7.04 -16.52 -7.40
CA ILE A 56 -6.46 -15.29 -6.89
C ILE A 56 -5.15 -15.03 -7.64
N PRO A 57 -4.94 -13.81 -8.17
CA PRO A 57 -3.71 -13.49 -8.90
C PRO A 57 -2.45 -13.77 -8.07
N THR A 58 -1.42 -14.28 -8.74
CA THR A 58 -0.14 -14.62 -8.08
C THR A 58 0.48 -13.42 -7.38
N GLN A 59 0.44 -12.23 -8.00
CA GLN A 59 0.99 -11.02 -7.40
C GLN A 59 0.29 -10.65 -6.10
N ILE A 60 -1.00 -10.95 -5.96
CA ILE A 60 -1.72 -10.71 -4.71
C ILE A 60 -1.27 -11.69 -3.63
N ARG A 61 -1.03 -12.95 -4.00
CA ARG A 61 -0.51 -13.94 -3.05
C ARG A 61 0.89 -13.57 -2.57
N ASP A 62 1.74 -13.07 -3.48
CA ASP A 62 3.07 -12.60 -3.13
C ASP A 62 3.02 -11.43 -2.16
N LEU A 63 2.12 -10.48 -2.42
CA LEU A 63 1.92 -9.33 -1.54
C LEU A 63 1.45 -9.78 -0.16
N LYS A 64 0.57 -10.78 -0.10
CA LYS A 64 0.08 -11.32 1.17
C LYS A 64 1.19 -11.93 2.00
N ILE A 65 2.08 -12.67 1.37
CA ILE A 65 3.24 -13.26 2.04
C ILE A 65 4.13 -12.16 2.62
N MET A 66 4.37 -11.11 1.84
CA MET A 66 5.17 -9.97 2.26
C MET A 66 4.53 -9.29 3.48
N PHE A 67 3.21 -9.08 3.45
CA PHE A 67 2.48 -8.47 4.56
C PHE A 67 2.55 -9.31 5.83
N SER A 68 2.48 -10.64 5.69
CA SER A 68 2.52 -11.54 6.85
C SER A 68 3.86 -11.48 7.59
N ASN A 69 4.93 -11.09 6.90
CA ASN A 69 6.26 -10.99 7.49
C ASN A 69 6.58 -9.59 8.02
N ALA A 70 5.66 -8.63 7.87
CA ALA A 70 5.87 -7.28 8.36
C ALA A 70 5.54 -7.15 9.84
N ASP A 71 6.20 -6.22 10.50
CA ASP A 71 5.90 -5.87 11.89
C ASP A 71 5.00 -4.64 12.00
N GLY A 72 4.91 -3.87 10.92
CA GLY A 72 4.04 -2.71 10.86
C GLY A 72 3.98 -2.13 9.45
N PHE A 73 3.11 -1.16 9.27
CA PHE A 73 2.84 -0.56 7.96
C PHE A 73 2.74 0.95 8.07
N MET A 74 3.25 1.64 7.04
CA MET A 74 3.04 3.07 6.86
C MET A 74 2.49 3.28 5.46
N ILE A 75 1.29 3.85 5.35
CA ILE A 75 0.56 3.95 4.10
C ILE A 75 0.26 5.41 3.80
N SER A 76 0.66 5.87 2.62
CA SER A 76 0.26 7.18 2.12
C SER A 76 -1.02 7.01 1.29
N ILE A 77 -2.07 7.75 1.64
CA ILE A 77 -3.32 7.73 0.91
C ILE A 77 -3.43 9.05 0.14
N PRO A 78 -3.44 9.00 -1.20
CA PRO A 78 -3.65 10.21 -1.99
C PRO A 78 -5.08 10.70 -1.82
N GLU A 79 -5.27 12.02 -1.92
CA GLU A 79 -6.58 12.62 -1.82
C GLU A 79 -7.38 12.36 -3.10
N HIS A 80 -8.54 11.71 -2.95
CA HIS A 80 -9.51 11.49 -4.02
C HIS A 80 -10.90 11.77 -3.48
N ASN A 81 -11.21 13.07 -3.30
CA ASN A 81 -12.54 13.49 -2.81
C ASN A 81 -12.94 12.78 -1.51
N GLY A 82 -11.97 12.53 -0.62
CA GLY A 82 -12.21 11.86 0.65
C GLY A 82 -12.40 10.35 0.56
N LEU A 83 -12.24 9.76 -0.64
CA LEU A 83 -12.44 8.33 -0.84
C LEU A 83 -11.10 7.62 -1.10
N LEU A 84 -11.06 6.32 -0.79
CA LEU A 84 -9.91 5.50 -1.15
C LEU A 84 -9.80 5.41 -2.67
N PRO A 85 -8.59 5.47 -3.24
CA PRO A 85 -8.42 5.22 -4.68
C PRO A 85 -8.95 3.83 -5.06
N ALA A 86 -9.63 3.74 -6.21
CA ALA A 86 -10.18 2.48 -6.68
C ALA A 86 -9.11 1.40 -6.80
N PHE A 87 -7.92 1.76 -7.25
CA PHE A 87 -6.78 0.85 -7.35
C PHE A 87 -6.46 0.19 -6.01
N PHE A 88 -6.37 0.99 -4.94
CA PHE A 88 -6.03 0.48 -3.62
C PHE A 88 -7.17 -0.37 -3.06
N LYS A 89 -8.41 0.10 -3.21
CA LYS A 89 -9.57 -0.67 -2.78
C LYS A 89 -9.61 -2.05 -3.44
N ASN A 90 -9.28 -2.10 -4.73
CA ASN A 90 -9.26 -3.37 -5.47
C ASN A 90 -8.22 -4.34 -4.90
N ILE A 91 -7.03 -3.84 -4.57
CA ILE A 91 -6.00 -4.68 -3.95
C ILE A 91 -6.46 -5.20 -2.59
N LEU A 92 -7.08 -4.34 -1.77
CA LEU A 92 -7.61 -4.75 -0.48
C LEU A 92 -8.71 -5.80 -0.63
N ASP A 93 -9.58 -5.65 -1.62
CA ASP A 93 -10.63 -6.62 -1.90
C ASP A 93 -10.04 -8.00 -2.22
N TRP A 94 -9.02 -8.05 -3.08
CA TRP A 94 -8.34 -9.31 -3.39
C TRP A 94 -7.64 -9.92 -2.18
N LEU A 95 -6.92 -9.10 -1.40
CA LEU A 95 -6.21 -9.57 -0.20
C LEU A 95 -7.18 -10.17 0.80
N SER A 96 -8.37 -9.58 0.96
CA SER A 96 -9.38 -10.05 1.90
C SER A 96 -9.91 -11.44 1.55
N ARG A 97 -9.78 -11.87 0.29
CA ARG A 97 -10.19 -13.22 -0.12
C ARG A 97 -9.24 -14.30 0.39
N ILE A 98 -7.98 -13.94 0.67
CA ILE A 98 -7.01 -14.86 1.27
C ILE A 98 -7.20 -14.88 2.78
N ASP A 99 -7.27 -13.70 3.39
CA ASP A 99 -7.44 -13.53 4.84
C ASP A 99 -8.07 -12.17 5.09
N GLN A 100 -9.19 -12.14 5.81
CA GLN A 100 -9.87 -10.89 6.13
C GLN A 100 -9.01 -9.97 6.98
N ASN A 101 -8.09 -10.53 7.76
CA ASN A 101 -7.14 -9.76 8.56
C ASN A 101 -5.95 -9.36 7.68
N ILE A 102 -6.13 -8.34 6.84
CA ILE A 102 -5.17 -7.94 5.81
C ILE A 102 -3.82 -7.57 6.41
N PHE A 103 -3.83 -6.84 7.52
CA PHE A 103 -2.61 -6.33 8.15
C PHE A 103 -2.20 -7.14 9.38
N TYR A 104 -2.81 -8.29 9.61
CA TYR A 104 -2.47 -9.22 10.71
C TYR A 104 -2.44 -8.56 12.08
N GLN A 105 -3.31 -7.56 12.31
CA GLN A 105 -3.39 -6.79 13.56
C GLN A 105 -2.09 -6.08 13.93
N LYS A 106 -1.22 -5.86 12.93
CA LYS A 106 0.00 -5.09 13.12
C LYS A 106 -0.30 -3.60 13.10
N PRO A 107 0.53 -2.77 13.72
CA PRO A 107 0.34 -1.31 13.68
C PRO A 107 0.34 -0.78 12.25
N VAL A 108 -0.63 0.09 11.95
CA VAL A 108 -0.75 0.74 10.65
C VAL A 108 -0.81 2.25 10.87
N SER A 109 0.09 2.99 10.23
CA SER A 109 0.06 4.44 10.23
C SER A 109 -0.37 4.93 8.86
N PHE A 110 -1.41 5.77 8.81
CA PHE A 110 -1.86 6.40 7.58
C PHE A 110 -1.31 7.81 7.51
N GLU A 111 -0.58 8.11 6.43
CA GLU A 111 0.02 9.41 6.21
C GLU A 111 -0.72 10.14 5.10
N TYR A 112 -1.07 11.39 5.36
CA TYR A 112 -1.69 12.28 4.39
C TYR A 112 -0.72 13.43 4.11
N PHE A 113 -0.36 13.59 2.83
CA PHE A 113 0.53 14.68 2.41
C PHE A 113 -0.29 15.71 1.65
N PRO A 114 -0.51 16.91 2.24
CA PRO A 114 -1.26 17.96 1.58
C PRO A 114 -0.66 18.33 0.22
N ARG A 115 -1.53 18.74 -0.70
CA ARG A 115 -1.12 19.12 -2.05
C ARG A 115 -0.04 20.18 -2.06
N ALA A 116 -0.07 21.13 -1.12
CA ALA A 116 0.92 22.19 -1.03
C ALA A 116 2.32 21.65 -0.77
N ILE A 117 2.44 20.66 0.13
CA ILE A 117 3.73 20.03 0.43
C ILE A 117 4.25 19.27 -0.80
N ARG A 118 3.37 18.54 -1.49
CA ARG A 118 3.75 17.82 -2.71
C ARG A 118 4.26 18.78 -3.78
N ARG A 119 3.59 19.92 -3.97
CA ARG A 119 4.03 20.95 -4.93
C ARG A 119 5.40 21.50 -4.60
N THR A 120 5.70 21.70 -3.32
CA THR A 120 6.99 22.21 -2.89
C THR A 120 8.12 21.26 -3.29
N ILE A 121 7.88 19.97 -3.19
CA ILE A 121 8.88 18.96 -3.57
C ILE A 121 9.01 18.86 -5.09
N GLU A 122 7.90 19.03 -5.83
CA GLU A 122 7.90 18.97 -7.29
C GLU A 122 8.64 20.15 -7.95
N SER A 123 8.62 21.30 -7.31
CA SER A 123 9.30 22.49 -7.83
C SER A 123 10.77 22.49 -7.44
#